data_1d01cfa65358941502878e4c9e95ad8c
#
_entry.id   1d01cfa65358941502878e4c9e95ad8c
#
_cell.length_a   1.000
_cell.length_b   1.000
_cell.length_c   1.000
_cell.angle_alpha   90.00
_cell.angle_beta   90.00
_cell.angle_gamma   90.00
#
_symmetry.space_group_name_H-M   'P 1'
#
loop_
_entity.id
_entity.type
_entity.pdbx_description
1 polymer ?
#
loop_
_entity_poly.entity_id
_entity_poly.type
_entity_poly.pdbx_seq_one_letter_code
_entity_poly.pdbx_strand_id
1 'polypeptide(L)'
;MPIVTAPKKRYIQFGKTINHAFNDPMKNLFSIFLLFFVLTSQAQFSKTHYLPPITAQSSVVEDHYIYISTPNTTNVPFKIIENGGNVIAGVVNNLNPYRYFIGTGDFTQLFTPINSIGIVKNKGYVIEAEDLVYANIRVNAARNGN
;
A
#
# COMPACT_ATOMS: atom_id res chain seq x y z
N MET A 1 -22.55 87.87 -11.48
CA MET A 1 -21.78 86.84 -10.74
C MET A 1 -22.37 85.46 -11.03
N PRO A 2 -21.69 84.59 -11.72
CA PRO A 2 -22.21 83.24 -11.98
C PRO A 2 -21.81 82.29 -10.81
N ILE A 3 -22.80 81.57 -10.35
CA ILE A 3 -22.65 80.52 -9.30
C ILE A 3 -22.06 79.30 -9.92
N VAL A 4 -20.84 78.98 -9.48
CA VAL A 4 -20.14 77.71 -9.90
C VAL A 4 -20.64 76.58 -9.00
N THR A 5 -21.41 75.65 -9.55
CA THR A 5 -21.81 74.40 -8.87
C THR A 5 -20.73 73.39 -8.95
N ALA A 6 -20.29 72.91 -7.78
CA ALA A 6 -19.28 71.90 -7.63
C ALA A 6 -19.75 70.47 -8.13
N PRO A 7 -18.90 69.66 -8.73
CA PRO A 7 -19.28 68.36 -9.24
C PRO A 7 -19.54 67.38 -8.11
N LYS A 8 -20.65 66.62 -8.21
CA LYS A 8 -21.07 65.53 -7.32
C LYS A 8 -20.16 64.35 -7.45
N LYS A 9 -19.36 64.07 -6.43
CA LYS A 9 -18.53 62.83 -6.36
C LYS A 9 -19.45 61.62 -6.33
N ARG A 10 -19.39 60.79 -7.36
CA ARG A 10 -19.96 59.43 -7.36
C ARG A 10 -19.05 58.53 -6.55
N TYR A 11 -19.48 58.10 -5.40
CA TYR A 11 -18.85 56.99 -4.67
C TYR A 11 -19.26 55.67 -5.34
N ILE A 12 -18.30 54.99 -5.95
CA ILE A 12 -18.49 53.64 -6.41
C ILE A 12 -18.53 52.74 -5.18
N GLN A 13 -19.70 52.17 -4.88
CA GLN A 13 -19.83 51.16 -3.84
C GLN A 13 -19.16 49.85 -4.31
N PHE A 14 -17.91 49.66 -3.93
CA PHE A 14 -17.26 48.36 -3.93
C PHE A 14 -17.71 47.57 -2.69
N GLY A 15 -18.79 46.84 -2.79
CA GLY A 15 -19.25 46.10 -1.63
C GLY A 15 -20.49 45.27 -1.88
N LYS A 16 -20.44 44.35 -2.86
CA LYS A 16 -21.40 43.19 -2.90
C LYS A 16 -21.01 42.20 -3.98
N THR A 17 -19.92 41.49 -3.84
CA THR A 17 -19.62 40.32 -4.71
C THR A 17 -18.60 39.36 -4.07
N ILE A 18 -18.79 38.93 -2.84
CA ILE A 18 -17.95 37.86 -2.28
C ILE A 18 -18.74 36.64 -1.73
N ASN A 19 -20.09 36.68 -1.74
CA ASN A 19 -20.85 35.60 -1.10
C ASN A 19 -21.50 34.57 -2.05
N HIS A 20 -21.17 34.59 -3.35
CA HIS A 20 -21.67 33.53 -4.29
C HIS A 20 -20.67 32.42 -4.63
N ALA A 21 -19.48 32.44 -4.01
CA ALA A 21 -18.40 31.53 -4.37
C ALA A 21 -18.46 30.13 -3.68
N PHE A 22 -19.42 29.90 -2.78
CA PHE A 22 -19.43 28.67 -1.96
C PHE A 22 -20.46 27.61 -2.34
N ASN A 23 -21.33 27.87 -3.33
CA ASN A 23 -22.34 26.91 -3.78
C ASN A 23 -22.14 26.43 -5.23
N ASP A 24 -20.93 26.34 -5.70
CA ASP A 24 -20.65 25.75 -7.02
C ASP A 24 -20.76 24.23 -6.92
N PRO A 25 -21.72 23.58 -7.60
CA PRO A 25 -21.88 22.12 -7.56
C PRO A 25 -20.62 21.38 -8.03
N MET A 26 -19.78 22.03 -8.85
CA MET A 26 -18.48 21.47 -9.29
C MET A 26 -17.47 21.38 -8.14
N LYS A 27 -17.44 22.31 -7.20
CA LYS A 27 -16.53 22.25 -6.05
C LYS A 27 -16.90 21.12 -5.09
N ASN A 28 -18.20 20.92 -4.88
CA ASN A 28 -18.69 19.81 -4.08
C ASN A 28 -18.41 18.46 -4.75
N LEU A 29 -18.56 18.37 -6.07
CA LEU A 29 -18.24 17.17 -6.84
C LEU A 29 -16.74 16.85 -6.77
N PHE A 30 -15.88 17.88 -6.87
CA PHE A 30 -14.42 17.71 -6.75
C PHE A 30 -14.01 17.28 -5.34
N SER A 31 -14.64 17.83 -4.29
CA SER A 31 -14.39 17.43 -2.90
C SER A 31 -14.82 15.99 -2.62
N ILE A 32 -15.96 15.55 -3.17
CA ILE A 32 -16.43 14.17 -3.08
C ILE A 32 -15.48 13.24 -3.83
N PHE A 33 -15.02 13.62 -5.02
CA PHE A 33 -14.05 12.85 -5.80
C PHE A 33 -12.70 12.71 -5.07
N LEU A 34 -12.21 13.78 -4.44
CA LEU A 34 -10.99 13.76 -3.64
C LEU A 34 -11.14 12.84 -2.41
N LEU A 35 -12.31 12.84 -1.78
CA LEU A 35 -12.63 11.96 -0.64
C LEU A 35 -12.59 10.48 -1.04
N PHE A 36 -13.09 10.13 -2.23
CA PHE A 36 -12.99 8.76 -2.76
C PHE A 36 -11.54 8.31 -2.98
N PHE A 37 -10.64 9.19 -3.40
CA PHE A 37 -9.23 8.87 -3.58
C PHE A 37 -8.52 8.55 -2.25
N VAL A 38 -8.89 9.21 -1.16
CA VAL A 38 -8.30 8.96 0.16
C VAL A 38 -8.72 7.60 0.72
N LEU A 39 -9.93 7.13 0.39
CA LEU A 39 -10.44 5.85 0.88
C LEU A 39 -9.80 4.63 0.22
N THR A 40 -9.18 4.77 -0.96
CA THR A 40 -8.54 3.66 -1.69
C THR A 40 -7.11 3.36 -1.26
N SER A 41 -6.47 4.21 -0.46
CA SER A 41 -5.07 4.07 -0.06
C SER A 41 -4.79 3.02 1.02
N GLN A 42 -5.84 2.38 1.59
CA GLN A 42 -5.70 1.37 2.66
C GLN A 42 -5.56 -0.07 2.15
N ALA A 43 -5.54 -0.29 0.83
CA ALA A 43 -5.56 -1.63 0.23
C ALA A 43 -4.30 -2.49 0.48
N GLN A 44 -3.23 -1.92 1.03
CA GLN A 44 -1.97 -2.63 1.29
C GLN A 44 -1.88 -3.27 2.68
N PHE A 45 -2.72 -2.83 3.62
CA PHE A 45 -2.75 -3.37 4.97
C PHE A 45 -3.93 -4.33 5.13
N SER A 46 -3.66 -5.54 5.60
CA SER A 46 -4.68 -6.57 5.84
C SER A 46 -4.30 -7.41 7.05
N LYS A 47 -5.26 -8.11 7.61
CA LYS A 47 -5.01 -9.15 8.63
C LYS A 47 -4.63 -10.48 7.99
N THR A 48 -4.95 -10.66 6.71
CA THR A 48 -4.62 -11.89 5.97
C THR A 48 -4.00 -11.53 4.62
N HIS A 49 -2.85 -12.13 4.32
CA HIS A 49 -2.16 -12.00 3.04
C HIS A 49 -1.94 -13.38 2.44
N TYR A 50 -2.29 -13.52 1.17
CA TYR A 50 -2.00 -14.71 0.38
C TYR A 50 -0.80 -14.43 -0.51
N LEU A 51 0.27 -15.17 -0.32
CA LEU A 51 1.49 -15.08 -1.09
C LEU A 51 1.60 -16.32 -2.00
N PRO A 52 1.11 -16.24 -3.23
CA PRO A 52 1.16 -17.36 -4.16
C PRO A 52 2.60 -17.68 -4.53
N PRO A 53 2.88 -18.91 -4.94
CA PRO A 53 4.20 -19.27 -5.44
C PRO A 53 4.50 -18.51 -6.73
N ILE A 54 5.79 -18.27 -6.96
CA ILE A 54 6.34 -17.62 -8.14
C ILE A 54 6.95 -18.67 -9.04
N THR A 55 6.83 -18.56 -10.35
CA THR A 55 7.51 -19.46 -11.28
C THR A 55 9.00 -19.11 -11.32
N ALA A 56 9.85 -20.09 -11.13
CA ALA A 56 11.29 -19.93 -11.26
C ALA A 56 11.66 -19.53 -12.70
N GLN A 57 12.68 -18.68 -12.81
CA GLN A 57 13.25 -18.28 -14.11
C GLN A 57 14.57 -19.04 -14.34
N SER A 58 15.13 -18.87 -15.53
CA SER A 58 16.42 -19.46 -15.91
C SER A 58 17.62 -18.86 -15.19
N SER A 59 17.46 -17.70 -14.55
CA SER A 59 18.52 -17.04 -13.77
C SER A 59 18.57 -17.62 -12.35
N VAL A 60 19.79 -17.74 -11.84
CA VAL A 60 20.00 -18.19 -10.45
C VAL A 60 19.34 -17.22 -9.48
N VAL A 61 18.55 -17.77 -8.60
CA VAL A 61 17.88 -17.01 -7.54
C VAL A 61 18.67 -17.23 -6.24
N GLU A 62 18.98 -16.14 -5.55
CA GLU A 62 19.63 -16.16 -4.25
C GLU A 62 18.60 -16.18 -3.11
N ASP A 63 18.93 -15.56 -2.00
CA ASP A 63 18.11 -15.54 -0.81
C ASP A 63 16.74 -14.86 -1.01
N HIS A 64 15.72 -15.46 -0.43
CA HIS A 64 14.38 -14.87 -0.42
C HIS A 64 13.87 -14.68 1.00
N TYR A 65 13.10 -13.61 1.17
CA TYR A 65 12.60 -13.21 2.46
C TYR A 65 11.13 -12.78 2.37
N ILE A 66 10.36 -13.05 3.43
CA ILE A 66 9.10 -12.35 3.71
C ILE A 66 9.40 -11.26 4.72
N TYR A 67 8.94 -10.05 4.43
CA TYR A 67 8.97 -8.91 5.35
C TYR A 67 7.55 -8.63 5.81
N ILE A 68 7.36 -8.50 7.13
CA ILE A 68 6.08 -8.14 7.74
C ILE A 68 6.30 -6.88 8.56
N SER A 69 5.47 -5.88 8.37
CA SER A 69 5.50 -4.62 9.12
C SER A 69 4.08 -4.16 9.47
N THR A 70 3.96 -3.28 10.44
CA THR A 70 2.68 -2.69 10.86
C THR A 70 2.91 -1.24 11.28
N PRO A 71 1.93 -0.33 11.11
CA PRO A 71 1.97 1.00 11.68
C PRO A 71 1.71 1.01 13.21
N ASN A 72 1.24 -0.11 13.79
CA ASN A 72 0.86 -0.18 15.20
C ASN A 72 2.08 -0.05 16.12
N THR A 73 1.94 0.74 17.17
CA THR A 73 2.95 0.89 18.23
C THR A 73 2.97 -0.30 19.19
N THR A 74 1.86 -1.01 19.31
CA THR A 74 1.72 -2.23 20.11
C THR A 74 2.14 -3.46 19.30
N ASN A 75 2.54 -4.51 19.99
CA ASN A 75 2.87 -5.78 19.36
C ASN A 75 1.63 -6.43 18.74
N VAL A 76 1.74 -6.75 17.45
CA VAL A 76 0.73 -7.48 16.68
C VAL A 76 1.21 -8.91 16.47
N PRO A 77 0.57 -9.92 17.07
CA PRO A 77 0.86 -11.31 16.79
C PRO A 77 0.49 -11.68 15.36
N PHE A 78 1.32 -12.52 14.76
CA PHE A 78 1.06 -13.06 13.42
C PHE A 78 1.52 -14.52 13.30
N LYS A 79 1.06 -15.17 12.23
CA LYS A 79 1.50 -16.50 11.79
C LYS A 79 1.85 -16.45 10.31
N ILE A 80 2.95 -17.08 9.94
CA ILE A 80 3.28 -17.45 8.56
C ILE A 80 2.97 -18.92 8.41
N ILE A 81 2.04 -19.26 7.55
CA ILE A 81 1.57 -20.61 7.29
C ILE A 81 2.12 -21.03 5.93
N GLU A 82 2.99 -22.01 5.91
CA GLU A 82 3.43 -22.66 4.69
C GLU A 82 2.28 -23.53 4.15
N ASN A 83 2.01 -23.44 2.88
CA ASN A 83 0.93 -24.22 2.26
C ASN A 83 1.22 -25.74 2.22
N GLY A 84 2.23 -26.20 2.92
CA GLY A 84 2.58 -27.60 3.21
C GLY A 84 2.34 -28.01 4.66
N GLY A 85 1.83 -27.10 5.51
CA GLY A 85 1.45 -27.39 6.90
C GLY A 85 2.39 -26.88 7.98
N ASN A 86 3.53 -26.27 7.66
CA ASN A 86 4.41 -25.69 8.66
C ASN A 86 3.90 -24.29 9.09
N VAL A 87 4.02 -23.95 10.37
CA VAL A 87 3.53 -22.67 10.92
C VAL A 87 4.63 -22.00 11.74
N ILE A 88 4.94 -20.76 11.38
CA ILE A 88 5.89 -19.91 12.08
C ILE A 88 5.10 -18.76 12.75
N ALA A 89 5.20 -18.62 14.05
CA ALA A 89 4.57 -17.56 14.81
C ALA A 89 5.57 -16.47 15.19
N GLY A 90 5.12 -15.23 15.26
CA GLY A 90 5.92 -14.08 15.64
C GLY A 90 5.08 -12.90 16.09
N VAL A 91 5.77 -11.81 16.41
CA VAL A 91 5.16 -10.50 16.74
C VAL A 91 5.86 -9.41 15.94
N VAL A 92 5.12 -8.36 15.60
CA VAL A 92 5.61 -7.19 14.86
C VAL A 92 5.04 -5.92 15.46
N ASN A 93 5.82 -4.83 15.44
CA ASN A 93 5.36 -3.48 15.73
C ASN A 93 6.05 -2.46 14.81
N ASN A 94 5.70 -1.19 14.90
CA ASN A 94 6.23 -0.15 14.00
C ASN A 94 7.75 0.07 14.10
N LEU A 95 8.37 -0.30 15.23
CA LEU A 95 9.82 -0.18 15.44
C LEU A 95 10.58 -1.46 15.10
N ASN A 96 9.90 -2.62 15.14
CA ASN A 96 10.51 -3.94 14.96
C ASN A 96 9.74 -4.71 13.88
N PRO A 97 10.02 -4.45 12.58
CA PRO A 97 9.51 -5.26 11.48
C PRO A 97 10.10 -6.66 11.56
N TYR A 98 9.34 -7.64 11.09
CA TYR A 98 9.77 -9.04 11.09
C TYR A 98 10.30 -9.43 9.71
N ARG A 99 11.39 -10.19 9.68
CA ARG A 99 11.96 -10.77 8.46
C ARG A 99 12.07 -12.28 8.62
N TYR A 100 11.35 -13.00 7.77
CA TYR A 100 11.43 -14.45 7.65
C TYR A 100 12.31 -14.84 6.46
N PHE A 101 13.32 -15.65 6.71
CA PHE A 101 14.15 -16.24 5.65
C PHE A 101 13.47 -17.47 5.10
N ILE A 102 13.12 -17.44 3.81
CA ILE A 102 12.45 -18.56 3.12
C ILE A 102 13.47 -19.61 2.71
N GLY A 103 14.63 -19.19 2.21
CA GLY A 103 15.68 -20.05 1.71
C GLY A 103 16.45 -19.43 0.54
N THR A 104 17.27 -20.25 -0.10
CA THR A 104 18.12 -19.89 -1.24
C THR A 104 17.79 -20.79 -2.41
N GLY A 105 17.79 -20.24 -3.62
CA GLY A 105 17.55 -20.99 -4.85
C GLY A 105 16.06 -21.17 -5.18
N ASP A 106 15.77 -21.90 -6.23
CA ASP A 106 14.44 -22.02 -6.82
C ASP A 106 13.64 -23.27 -6.36
N PHE A 107 14.19 -24.03 -5.40
CA PHE A 107 13.53 -25.22 -4.82
C PHE A 107 12.80 -24.95 -3.51
N THR A 108 12.67 -23.68 -3.13
CA THR A 108 12.01 -23.30 -1.88
C THR A 108 10.48 -23.38 -1.98
N GLN A 109 9.81 -23.15 -0.85
CA GLN A 109 8.34 -23.09 -0.77
C GLN A 109 7.74 -21.95 -1.61
N LEU A 110 8.53 -20.92 -1.92
CA LEU A 110 8.11 -19.78 -2.73
C LEU A 110 8.09 -20.10 -4.23
N PHE A 111 8.92 -21.00 -4.73
CA PHE A 111 9.09 -21.21 -6.16
C PHE A 111 8.45 -22.48 -6.67
N THR A 112 7.92 -22.42 -7.89
CA THR A 112 7.56 -23.56 -8.71
C THR A 112 8.60 -23.74 -9.80
N PRO A 113 9.00 -24.98 -10.14
CA PRO A 113 9.93 -25.22 -11.24
C PRO A 113 9.41 -24.63 -12.56
N ILE A 114 10.31 -24.10 -13.39
CA ILE A 114 9.98 -23.46 -14.68
C ILE A 114 9.18 -24.36 -15.63
N ASN A 115 9.41 -25.66 -15.55
CA ASN A 115 8.75 -26.66 -16.42
C ASN A 115 7.53 -27.32 -15.77
N SER A 116 7.01 -26.75 -14.66
CA SER A 116 5.81 -27.26 -14.02
C SER A 116 4.60 -27.04 -14.89
N ILE A 117 3.98 -28.14 -15.35
CA ILE A 117 2.73 -28.11 -16.08
C ILE A 117 1.60 -28.50 -15.11
N GLY A 118 0.60 -27.62 -14.98
CA GLY A 118 -0.57 -27.87 -14.14
C GLY A 118 -0.55 -27.14 -12.79
N ILE A 119 -1.46 -27.54 -11.91
CA ILE A 119 -1.64 -26.92 -10.59
C ILE A 119 -0.57 -27.46 -9.63
N VAL A 120 0.31 -26.60 -9.17
CA VAL A 120 1.27 -26.93 -8.13
C VAL A 120 0.60 -26.77 -6.77
N LYS A 121 0.44 -27.88 -6.06
CA LYS A 121 -0.13 -27.91 -4.71
C LYS A 121 0.95 -27.70 -3.65
N ASN A 122 0.52 -27.21 -2.48
CA ASN A 122 1.36 -27.10 -1.28
C ASN A 122 2.57 -26.16 -1.44
N LYS A 123 2.43 -25.12 -2.26
CA LYS A 123 3.43 -24.05 -2.43
C LYS A 123 2.83 -22.68 -2.09
N GLY A 124 3.68 -21.73 -1.69
CA GLY A 124 3.28 -20.40 -1.25
C GLY A 124 3.02 -20.31 0.25
N TYR A 125 2.56 -19.15 0.68
CA TYR A 125 2.36 -18.82 2.08
C TYR A 125 1.03 -18.09 2.30
N VAL A 126 0.46 -18.29 3.50
CA VAL A 126 -0.59 -17.43 4.04
C VAL A 126 -0.04 -16.75 5.29
N ILE A 127 -0.24 -15.46 5.42
CA ILE A 127 0.09 -14.70 6.63
C ILE A 127 -1.21 -14.30 7.27
N GLU A 128 -1.38 -14.65 8.54
CA GLU A 128 -2.51 -14.27 9.38
C GLU A 128 -2.01 -13.44 10.55
N ALA A 129 -2.63 -12.30 10.82
CA ALA A 129 -2.28 -11.41 11.91
C ALA A 129 -3.52 -11.00 12.71
N GLU A 130 -3.33 -10.67 13.98
CA GLU A 130 -4.43 -10.21 14.83
C GLU A 130 -4.89 -8.79 14.51
N ASP A 131 -4.00 -7.98 13.87
CA ASP A 131 -4.32 -6.64 13.40
C ASP A 131 -3.65 -6.37 12.04
N LEU A 132 -3.85 -5.15 11.50
CA LEU A 132 -3.40 -4.76 10.17
C LEU A 132 -1.87 -4.83 10.04
N VAL A 133 -1.42 -5.62 9.09
CA VAL A 133 -0.01 -5.74 8.71
C VAL A 133 0.15 -5.52 7.19
N TYR A 134 1.36 -5.16 6.81
CA TYR A 134 1.82 -5.17 5.43
C TYR A 134 2.78 -6.34 5.27
N ALA A 135 2.60 -7.14 4.22
CA ALA A 135 3.48 -8.25 3.88
C ALA A 135 4.07 -8.08 2.49
N ASN A 136 5.36 -8.34 2.36
CA ASN A 136 6.09 -8.23 1.10
C ASN A 136 7.10 -9.38 0.97
N ILE A 137 7.28 -9.86 -0.27
CA ILE A 137 8.32 -10.81 -0.62
C ILE A 137 9.47 -10.07 -1.29
N ARG A 138 10.68 -10.36 -0.86
CA ARG A 138 11.90 -9.92 -1.54
C ARG A 138 12.69 -11.13 -2.01
N VAL A 139 12.99 -11.14 -3.29
CA VAL A 139 13.83 -12.14 -3.95
C VAL A 139 15.09 -11.43 -4.41
N ASN A 140 16.25 -11.95 -4.01
CA ASN A 140 17.52 -11.47 -4.51
C ASN A 140 17.90 -12.34 -5.74
N ALA A 141 18.17 -11.68 -6.86
CA ALA A 141 18.78 -12.35 -8.01
C ALA A 141 20.29 -12.37 -7.83
N ALA A 142 20.93 -13.46 -8.21
CA ALA A 142 22.38 -13.51 -8.27
C ALA A 142 22.89 -12.41 -9.20
N ARG A 143 23.84 -11.61 -8.73
CA ARG A 143 24.62 -10.76 -9.63
C ARG A 143 25.41 -11.68 -10.53
N ASN A 144 25.11 -11.69 -11.84
CA ASN A 144 26.02 -12.24 -12.81
C ASN A 144 27.32 -11.44 -12.67
N GLY A 145 28.30 -12.03 -11.99
CA GLY A 145 29.62 -11.43 -11.90
C GLY A 145 30.20 -11.36 -13.32
N ASN A 146 30.37 -10.15 -13.84
CA ASN A 146 31.33 -9.89 -14.89
C ASN A 146 32.70 -9.75 -14.27
#